data_d20bfa3e632f2989f2443db528c5dad4
#
_entry.id   d20bfa3e632f2989f2443db528c5dad4
#
_cell.length_a   1.000
_cell.length_b   1.000
_cell.length_c   1.000
_cell.angle_alpha   90.00
_cell.angle_beta   90.00
_cell.angle_gamma   90.00
#
_symmetry.space_group_name_H-M   'P 1'
#
loop_
_entity.id
_entity.type
_entity.pdbx_description
1 polymer ?
#
loop_
_entity_poly.entity_id
_entity_poly.type
_entity_poly.pdbx_seq_one_letter_code
_entity_poly.pdbx_strand_id
1 'polypeptide(L)'
;MKDHFVKTENHQRMTAAVRFMEERGSASACLCLLHGEPGVGKTRNISHWGAANGAVLIKGHVGMNLDGLIWTISQQLGIKHRSNRTAEMAEQINVLKAQRAPIVYDEAQAGLAMRWQRTEAAGIEYLRTLGESAHTFVLLVCHNSEVQRFSDSAHIRTRIAHRGEMFNACESDTMSFVNELCEVGIGDGVGQLVHKQTGGKFRLVENAITSLERIAKVKGLSRLELADIGNVTLVVDHEQGLVPKITPKSNGTKGGAR
;
A
#
# COMPACT_ATOMS: atom_id res chain seq x y z
N MET A 1 14.94 -4.37 -12.23
CA MET A 1 13.80 -3.41 -12.12
C MET A 1 14.31 -2.13 -11.49
N LYS A 2 14.03 -0.98 -12.09
CA LYS A 2 14.45 0.33 -11.62
C LYS A 2 13.71 0.69 -10.33
N ASP A 3 14.40 1.36 -9.38
CA ASP A 3 13.79 1.92 -8.19
C ASP A 3 13.25 3.31 -8.49
N HIS A 4 12.00 3.35 -8.91
CA HIS A 4 11.30 4.57 -9.30
C HIS A 4 9.84 4.50 -8.86
N PHE A 5 9.27 5.66 -8.48
CA PHE A 5 7.85 5.75 -8.15
C PHE A 5 7.06 6.22 -9.37
N VAL A 6 6.19 5.34 -9.86
CA VAL A 6 5.31 5.64 -11.00
C VAL A 6 4.01 6.26 -10.49
N LYS A 7 3.65 7.42 -10.99
CA LYS A 7 2.39 8.10 -10.66
C LYS A 7 1.25 7.45 -11.43
N THR A 8 0.32 6.86 -10.70
CA THR A 8 -0.84 6.14 -11.22
C THR A 8 -2.15 6.85 -10.86
N GLU A 9 -3.26 6.37 -11.38
CA GLU A 9 -4.59 6.85 -10.99
C GLU A 9 -4.83 6.71 -9.48
N ASN A 10 -4.37 5.61 -8.86
CA ASN A 10 -4.45 5.45 -7.40
C ASN A 10 -3.65 6.51 -6.63
N HIS A 11 -2.52 6.95 -7.18
CA HIS A 11 -1.79 8.08 -6.60
C HIS A 11 -2.60 9.38 -6.67
N GLN A 12 -3.27 9.64 -7.79
CA GLN A 12 -4.14 10.81 -7.95
C GLN A 12 -5.34 10.75 -7.00
N ARG A 13 -5.99 9.57 -6.86
CA ARG A 13 -7.10 9.35 -5.93
C ARG A 13 -6.70 9.61 -4.47
N MET A 14 -5.55 9.08 -4.06
CA MET A 14 -5.00 9.33 -2.72
C MET A 14 -4.70 10.81 -2.52
N THR A 15 -4.05 11.47 -3.48
CA THR A 15 -3.73 12.90 -3.39
C THR A 15 -4.99 13.76 -3.29
N ALA A 16 -6.04 13.40 -4.03
CA ALA A 16 -7.35 14.07 -3.93
C ALA A 16 -7.98 13.90 -2.53
N ALA A 17 -7.90 12.69 -1.96
CA ALA A 17 -8.38 12.43 -0.60
C ALA A 17 -7.60 13.24 0.45
N VAL A 18 -6.29 13.31 0.32
CA VAL A 18 -5.42 14.14 1.18
C VAL A 18 -5.81 15.61 1.10
N ARG A 19 -5.95 16.14 -0.12
CA ARG A 19 -6.35 17.53 -0.34
C ARG A 19 -7.69 17.85 0.31
N PHE A 20 -8.66 16.95 0.16
CA PHE A 20 -9.95 17.07 0.85
C PHE A 20 -9.75 17.18 2.38
N MET A 21 -8.84 16.38 2.96
CA MET A 21 -8.56 16.42 4.39
C MET A 21 -7.85 17.70 4.84
N GLU A 22 -7.01 18.27 4.01
CA GLU A 22 -6.33 19.55 4.27
C GLU A 22 -7.32 20.72 4.24
N GLU A 23 -8.31 20.68 3.34
CA GLU A 23 -9.32 21.71 3.16
C GLU A 23 -10.56 21.55 4.07
N ARG A 24 -10.60 20.49 4.93
CA ARG A 24 -11.76 20.20 5.77
C ARG A 24 -12.11 21.35 6.74
N GLY A 25 -13.40 21.61 6.90
CA GLY A 25 -13.88 22.70 7.75
C GLY A 25 -13.91 22.38 9.27
N SER A 26 -13.74 21.12 9.69
CA SER A 26 -13.85 20.72 11.08
C SER A 26 -12.67 19.88 11.55
N ALA A 27 -12.06 20.27 12.66
CA ALA A 27 -10.98 19.48 13.30
C ALA A 27 -11.49 18.12 13.79
N SER A 28 -12.75 18.01 14.20
CA SER A 28 -13.33 16.77 14.71
C SER A 28 -13.55 15.71 13.62
N ALA A 29 -13.67 16.10 12.36
CA ALA A 29 -13.73 15.21 11.21
C ALA A 29 -12.31 14.91 10.70
N CYS A 30 -11.48 14.31 11.54
CA CYS A 30 -10.05 14.16 11.28
C CYS A 30 -9.64 12.83 10.63
N LEU A 31 -10.57 11.88 10.46
CA LEU A 31 -10.27 10.58 9.87
C LEU A 31 -10.57 10.55 8.37
N CYS A 32 -9.65 10.02 7.59
CA CYS A 32 -9.84 9.64 6.20
C CYS A 32 -9.64 8.14 6.06
N LEU A 33 -10.58 7.43 5.45
CA LEU A 33 -10.48 5.99 5.23
C LEU A 33 -10.16 5.71 3.76
N LEU A 34 -8.95 5.21 3.49
CA LEU A 34 -8.54 4.70 2.19
C LEU A 34 -8.60 3.18 2.20
N HIS A 35 -9.26 2.59 1.21
CA HIS A 35 -9.39 1.15 1.14
C HIS A 35 -9.18 0.63 -0.28
N GLY A 36 -9.04 -0.67 -0.43
CA GLY A 36 -8.86 -1.34 -1.72
C GLY A 36 -8.42 -2.78 -1.53
N GLU A 37 -8.52 -3.55 -2.61
CA GLU A 37 -8.11 -4.95 -2.62
C GLU A 37 -6.61 -5.13 -2.34
N PRO A 38 -6.16 -6.34 -1.93
CA PRO A 38 -4.74 -6.66 -1.83
C PRO A 38 -4.02 -6.46 -3.16
N GLY A 39 -2.85 -5.81 -3.11
CA GLY A 39 -2.01 -5.65 -4.30
C GLY A 39 -2.30 -4.42 -5.17
N VAL A 40 -3.28 -3.56 -4.81
CA VAL A 40 -3.58 -2.32 -5.55
C VAL A 40 -2.61 -1.15 -5.29
N GLY A 41 -1.53 -1.39 -4.53
CA GLY A 41 -0.49 -0.38 -4.31
C GLY A 41 -0.75 0.59 -3.15
N LYS A 42 -1.69 0.32 -2.22
CA LYS A 42 -1.99 1.18 -1.06
C LYS A 42 -0.74 1.59 -0.30
N THR A 43 -0.03 0.61 0.27
CA THR A 43 1.19 0.83 1.06
C THR A 43 2.24 1.64 0.31
N ARG A 44 2.48 1.37 -0.98
CA ARG A 44 3.48 2.09 -1.78
C ARG A 44 3.12 3.56 -1.96
N ASN A 45 1.86 3.85 -2.27
CA ASN A 45 1.37 5.22 -2.44
C ASN A 45 1.47 6.03 -1.13
N ILE A 46 0.97 5.47 -0.01
CA ILE A 46 1.00 6.18 1.28
C ILE A 46 2.41 6.35 1.82
N SER A 47 3.31 5.37 1.63
CA SER A 47 4.70 5.48 2.06
C SER A 47 5.45 6.54 1.27
N HIS A 48 5.27 6.57 -0.06
CA HIS A 48 5.88 7.58 -0.91
C HIS A 48 5.40 8.99 -0.56
N TRP A 49 4.08 9.17 -0.45
CA TRP A 49 3.49 10.45 -0.07
C TRP A 49 3.89 10.86 1.34
N GLY A 50 3.81 9.94 2.30
CA GLY A 50 4.10 10.23 3.70
C GLY A 50 5.55 10.63 3.95
N ALA A 51 6.49 9.97 3.27
CA ALA A 51 7.91 10.35 3.34
C ALA A 51 8.17 11.76 2.79
N ALA A 52 7.48 12.14 1.70
CA ALA A 52 7.61 13.46 1.10
C ALA A 52 6.94 14.57 1.92
N ASN A 53 5.98 14.24 2.79
CA ASN A 53 5.18 15.21 3.55
C ASN A 53 5.41 15.15 5.07
N GLY A 54 6.45 14.46 5.54
CA GLY A 54 6.79 14.38 6.96
C GLY A 54 5.70 13.71 7.81
N ALA A 55 4.95 12.77 7.23
CA ALA A 55 3.90 12.05 7.95
C ALA A 55 4.46 11.05 8.95
N VAL A 56 3.76 10.87 10.06
CA VAL A 56 3.98 9.74 10.98
C VAL A 56 3.43 8.48 10.34
N LEU A 57 4.31 7.57 9.90
CA LEU A 57 3.96 6.35 9.17
C LEU A 57 3.90 5.16 10.13
N ILE A 58 2.72 4.64 10.37
CA ILE A 58 2.50 3.48 11.24
C ILE A 58 2.01 2.31 10.40
N LYS A 59 2.57 1.14 10.63
CA LYS A 59 2.10 -0.11 10.03
C LYS A 59 1.52 -1.02 11.10
N GLY A 60 0.21 -1.24 11.03
CA GLY A 60 -0.49 -2.19 11.88
C GLY A 60 -0.06 -3.63 11.59
N HIS A 61 -0.03 -4.47 12.60
CA HIS A 61 0.27 -5.89 12.46
C HIS A 61 -0.48 -6.71 13.52
N VAL A 62 -0.59 -8.01 13.28
CA VAL A 62 -1.17 -8.94 14.24
C VAL A 62 -0.35 -8.92 15.53
N GLY A 63 -1.05 -8.79 16.67
CA GLY A 63 -0.41 -8.70 17.98
C GLY A 63 0.02 -7.30 18.41
N MET A 64 -0.13 -6.28 17.55
CA MET A 64 0.06 -4.89 17.96
C MET A 64 -1.01 -4.50 18.98
N ASN A 65 -0.58 -4.01 20.14
CA ASN A 65 -1.45 -3.49 21.19
C ASN A 65 -1.36 -1.95 21.26
N LEU A 66 -2.17 -1.35 22.13
CA LEU A 66 -2.22 0.10 22.27
C LEU A 66 -0.87 0.69 22.71
N ASP A 67 -0.12 0.02 23.59
CA ASP A 67 1.19 0.49 24.02
C ASP A 67 2.21 0.46 22.86
N GLY A 68 2.17 -0.58 22.05
CA GLY A 68 3.00 -0.67 20.86
C GLY A 68 2.68 0.43 19.83
N LEU A 69 1.40 0.77 19.68
CA LEU A 69 0.98 1.89 18.82
C LEU A 69 1.53 3.22 19.36
N ILE A 70 1.32 3.51 20.65
CA ILE A 70 1.81 4.72 21.32
C ILE A 70 3.33 4.83 21.19
N TRP A 71 4.04 3.75 21.47
CA TRP A 71 5.49 3.68 21.35
C TRP A 71 5.96 3.97 19.91
N THR A 72 5.31 3.38 18.91
CA THR A 72 5.67 3.60 17.51
C THR A 72 5.53 5.08 17.11
N ILE A 73 4.45 5.73 17.54
CA ILE A 73 4.22 7.16 17.29
C ILE A 73 5.32 7.99 17.96
N SER A 74 5.60 7.71 19.25
CA SER A 74 6.64 8.42 19.99
C SER A 74 8.01 8.29 19.35
N GLN A 75 8.39 7.10 18.89
CA GLN A 75 9.66 6.87 18.18
C GLN A 75 9.79 7.73 16.93
N GLN A 76 8.75 7.80 16.10
CA GLN A 76 8.77 8.60 14.87
C GLN A 76 8.79 10.11 15.13
N LEU A 77 8.17 10.54 16.23
CA LEU A 77 8.19 11.94 16.65
C LEU A 77 9.45 12.34 17.46
N GLY A 78 10.36 11.39 17.70
CA GLY A 78 11.56 11.64 18.53
C GLY A 78 11.24 11.86 20.01
N ILE A 79 10.10 11.36 20.49
CA ILE A 79 9.62 11.49 21.87
C ILE A 79 10.07 10.29 22.68
N LYS A 80 10.52 10.51 23.91
CA LYS A 80 10.85 9.43 24.83
C LYS A 80 9.57 8.77 25.33
N HIS A 81 9.46 7.46 25.13
CA HIS A 81 8.33 6.68 25.69
C HIS A 81 8.26 6.77 27.22
N ARG A 82 7.06 6.95 27.75
CA ARG A 82 6.79 7.15 29.17
C ARG A 82 5.76 6.17 29.70
N SER A 83 5.83 5.85 30.99
CA SER A 83 4.79 5.09 31.68
C SER A 83 3.47 5.86 31.84
N ASN A 84 3.54 7.19 31.90
CA ASN A 84 2.37 8.06 31.97
C ASN A 84 1.84 8.37 30.56
N ARG A 85 0.83 7.62 30.12
CA ARG A 85 0.21 7.75 28.79
C ARG A 85 -0.38 9.13 28.52
N THR A 86 -0.94 9.79 29.55
CA THR A 86 -1.54 11.13 29.38
C THR A 86 -0.47 12.17 29.08
N ALA A 87 0.65 12.10 29.80
CA ALA A 87 1.79 13.00 29.55
C ALA A 87 2.42 12.74 28.18
N GLU A 88 2.54 11.48 27.79
CA GLU A 88 3.07 11.09 26.46
C GLU A 88 2.14 11.56 25.34
N MET A 89 0.83 11.36 25.46
CA MET A 89 -0.15 11.87 24.49
C MET A 89 -0.07 13.39 24.34
N ALA A 90 0.04 14.14 25.47
CA ALA A 90 0.15 15.59 25.43
C ALA A 90 1.41 16.04 24.67
N GLU A 91 2.53 15.35 24.87
CA GLU A 91 3.78 15.63 24.15
C GLU A 91 3.66 15.29 22.65
N GLN A 92 3.06 14.17 22.30
CA GLN A 92 2.77 13.79 20.90
C GLN A 92 1.89 14.84 20.21
N ILE A 93 0.84 15.31 20.87
CA ILE A 93 -0.04 16.38 20.35
C ILE A 93 0.75 17.64 20.07
N ASN A 94 1.60 18.06 21.01
CA ASN A 94 2.41 19.28 20.85
C ASN A 94 3.37 19.19 19.66
N VAL A 95 4.05 18.04 19.49
CA VAL A 95 4.97 17.83 18.37
C VAL A 95 4.24 17.75 17.04
N LEU A 96 3.14 16.98 16.97
CA LEU A 96 2.31 16.89 15.77
C LEU A 96 1.77 18.25 15.33
N LYS A 97 1.31 19.06 16.29
CA LYS A 97 0.83 20.42 16.04
C LYS A 97 1.92 21.35 15.52
N ALA A 98 3.11 21.30 16.15
CA ALA A 98 4.25 22.13 15.75
C ALA A 98 4.76 21.78 14.35
N GLN A 99 4.81 20.50 14.01
CA GLN A 99 5.26 20.00 12.71
C GLN A 99 4.16 19.99 11.64
N ARG A 100 2.89 20.14 12.03
CA ARG A 100 1.71 19.94 11.18
C ARG A 100 1.71 18.56 10.51
N ALA A 101 2.31 17.58 11.18
CA ALA A 101 2.52 16.24 10.63
C ALA A 101 1.20 15.46 10.57
N PRO A 102 0.78 14.97 9.40
CA PRO A 102 -0.32 14.03 9.31
C PRO A 102 0.08 12.65 9.84
N ILE A 103 -0.90 11.85 10.22
CA ILE A 103 -0.67 10.47 10.66
C ILE A 103 -1.20 9.53 9.57
N VAL A 104 -0.41 8.55 9.18
CA VAL A 104 -0.80 7.48 8.26
C VAL A 104 -0.73 6.16 9.00
N TYR A 105 -1.85 5.45 9.04
CA TYR A 105 -1.95 4.14 9.67
C TYR A 105 -2.32 3.08 8.63
N ASP A 106 -1.32 2.36 8.13
CA ASP A 106 -1.51 1.23 7.22
C ASP A 106 -1.93 -0.02 7.99
N GLU A 107 -2.72 -0.90 7.37
CA GLU A 107 -3.35 -2.05 8.01
C GLU A 107 -4.18 -1.62 9.25
N ALA A 108 -4.95 -0.56 9.09
CA ALA A 108 -5.64 0.14 10.18
C ALA A 108 -6.67 -0.73 10.95
N GLN A 109 -7.10 -1.87 10.37
CA GLN A 109 -7.95 -2.84 11.07
C GLN A 109 -7.28 -3.41 12.33
N ALA A 110 -5.95 -3.37 12.44
CA ALA A 110 -5.25 -3.73 13.66
C ALA A 110 -5.66 -2.83 14.84
N GLY A 111 -5.89 -1.54 14.59
CA GLY A 111 -6.36 -0.58 15.60
C GLY A 111 -7.79 -0.83 16.09
N LEU A 112 -8.65 -1.39 15.23
CA LEU A 112 -10.00 -1.81 15.59
C LEU A 112 -9.99 -3.00 16.55
N ALA A 113 -9.00 -3.88 16.44
CA ALA A 113 -8.87 -5.04 17.32
C ALA A 113 -8.29 -4.69 18.70
N MET A 114 -7.72 -3.50 18.87
CA MET A 114 -7.15 -3.05 20.14
C MET A 114 -8.25 -2.72 21.15
N ARG A 115 -8.07 -3.22 22.38
CA ARG A 115 -8.97 -2.93 23.51
C ARG A 115 -8.19 -2.29 24.65
N TRP A 116 -8.79 -1.35 25.31
CA TRP A 116 -8.28 -0.74 26.52
C TRP A 116 -9.41 -0.58 27.53
N GLN A 117 -9.35 -1.32 28.63
CA GLN A 117 -10.42 -1.39 29.62
C GLN A 117 -11.77 -1.75 28.96
N ARG A 118 -12.71 -0.80 28.91
CA ARG A 118 -14.03 -0.96 28.27
C ARG A 118 -14.11 -0.32 26.88
N THR A 119 -13.01 0.29 26.40
CA THR A 119 -12.99 0.97 25.11
C THR A 119 -12.62 -0.02 24.01
N GLU A 120 -13.54 -0.25 23.10
CA GLU A 120 -13.31 -0.99 21.86
C GLU A 120 -12.63 -0.08 20.85
N ALA A 121 -11.91 -0.68 19.89
CA ALA A 121 -11.17 0.04 18.85
C ALA A 121 -10.20 1.12 19.42
N ALA A 122 -9.60 0.85 20.57
CA ALA A 122 -8.80 1.80 21.32
C ALA A 122 -7.66 2.44 20.52
N GLY A 123 -7.10 1.71 19.55
CA GLY A 123 -6.08 2.24 18.66
C GLY A 123 -6.60 3.36 17.76
N ILE A 124 -7.78 3.17 17.17
CA ILE A 124 -8.40 4.19 16.31
C ILE A 124 -8.84 5.40 17.14
N GLU A 125 -9.41 5.17 18.33
CA GLU A 125 -9.81 6.26 19.23
C GLU A 125 -8.59 7.07 19.70
N TYR A 126 -7.46 6.43 19.95
CA TYR A 126 -6.21 7.11 20.27
C TYR A 126 -5.75 8.03 19.12
N LEU A 127 -5.71 7.49 17.92
CA LEU A 127 -5.32 8.25 16.72
C LEU A 127 -6.28 9.40 16.43
N ARG A 128 -7.59 9.16 16.59
CA ARG A 128 -8.61 10.21 16.48
C ARG A 128 -8.33 11.36 17.46
N THR A 129 -8.04 11.03 18.72
CA THR A 129 -7.75 12.04 19.75
C THR A 129 -6.53 12.85 19.41
N LEU A 130 -5.46 12.21 18.89
CA LEU A 130 -4.27 12.92 18.41
C LEU A 130 -4.60 13.85 17.25
N GLY A 131 -5.30 13.36 16.22
CA GLY A 131 -5.66 14.13 15.03
C GLY A 131 -6.53 15.35 15.35
N GLU A 132 -7.54 15.17 16.19
CA GLU A 132 -8.44 16.24 16.63
C GLU A 132 -7.69 17.30 17.46
N SER A 133 -6.92 16.88 18.46
CA SER A 133 -6.22 17.79 19.37
C SER A 133 -5.02 18.49 18.74
N ALA A 134 -4.32 17.84 17.81
CA ALA A 134 -3.21 18.42 17.07
C ALA A 134 -3.66 19.24 15.84
N HIS A 135 -4.96 19.27 15.53
CA HIS A 135 -5.51 19.89 14.31
C HIS A 135 -4.89 19.32 13.03
N THR A 136 -4.53 18.03 13.05
CA THR A 136 -4.05 17.30 11.87
C THR A 136 -5.07 16.24 11.44
N PHE A 137 -4.77 15.46 10.42
CA PHE A 137 -5.65 14.38 9.99
C PHE A 137 -4.94 13.02 10.09
N VAL A 138 -5.75 11.97 10.12
CA VAL A 138 -5.31 10.59 10.18
C VAL A 138 -5.81 9.87 8.93
N LEU A 139 -4.89 9.37 8.12
CA LEU A 139 -5.16 8.46 7.01
C LEU A 139 -5.18 7.02 7.54
N LEU A 140 -6.36 6.43 7.58
CA LEU A 140 -6.57 5.02 7.90
C LEU A 140 -6.60 4.23 6.60
N VAL A 141 -5.75 3.22 6.45
CA VAL A 141 -5.65 2.41 5.24
C VAL A 141 -5.98 0.96 5.57
N CYS A 142 -6.92 0.36 4.84
CA CYS A 142 -7.38 -1.00 5.12
C CYS A 142 -7.75 -1.77 3.84
N HIS A 143 -8.14 -3.04 4.01
CA HIS A 143 -8.74 -3.85 2.95
C HIS A 143 -10.22 -3.54 2.77
N ASN A 144 -10.77 -3.81 1.58
CA ASN A 144 -12.19 -3.62 1.30
C ASN A 144 -13.10 -4.38 2.27
N SER A 145 -12.73 -5.60 2.65
CA SER A 145 -13.44 -6.43 3.61
C SER A 145 -13.56 -5.82 5.02
N GLU A 146 -12.66 -4.89 5.36
CA GLU A 146 -12.61 -4.30 6.70
C GLU A 146 -13.39 -2.97 6.82
N VAL A 147 -13.82 -2.39 5.71
CA VAL A 147 -14.48 -1.07 5.65
C VAL A 147 -15.73 -1.03 6.54
N GLN A 148 -16.53 -2.10 6.52
CA GLN A 148 -17.75 -2.18 7.29
C GLN A 148 -17.48 -2.07 8.80
N ARG A 149 -16.41 -2.66 9.31
CA ARG A 149 -16.03 -2.61 10.72
C ARG A 149 -15.77 -1.18 11.23
N PHE A 150 -15.21 -0.30 10.37
CA PHE A 150 -15.07 1.13 10.70
C PHE A 150 -16.42 1.86 10.72
N SER A 151 -17.39 1.36 9.97
CA SER A 151 -18.74 1.93 9.90
C SER A 151 -19.64 1.47 11.05
N ASP A 152 -19.39 0.31 11.63
CA ASP A 152 -20.19 -0.29 12.72
C ASP A 152 -20.03 0.51 14.01
N SER A 153 -18.88 1.12 14.25
CA SER A 153 -18.66 2.02 15.38
C SER A 153 -19.18 3.42 15.08
N ALA A 154 -20.28 3.83 15.74
CA ALA A 154 -20.86 5.15 15.56
C ALA A 154 -19.88 6.29 15.85
N HIS A 155 -19.02 6.12 16.86
CA HIS A 155 -18.00 7.12 17.23
C HIS A 155 -16.97 7.30 16.12
N ILE A 156 -16.49 6.22 15.52
CA ILE A 156 -15.52 6.28 14.41
C ILE A 156 -16.20 6.81 13.15
N ARG A 157 -17.37 6.26 12.79
CA ARG A 157 -18.11 6.61 11.58
C ARG A 157 -18.36 8.11 11.43
N THR A 158 -18.74 8.79 12.51
CA THR A 158 -19.04 10.23 12.51
C THR A 158 -17.78 11.09 12.38
N ARG A 159 -16.59 10.53 12.54
CA ARG A 159 -15.30 11.22 12.43
C ARG A 159 -14.60 10.99 11.08
N ILE A 160 -15.12 10.07 10.28
CA ILE A 160 -14.61 9.85 8.92
C ILE A 160 -15.16 10.94 8.01
N ALA A 161 -14.30 11.90 7.65
CA ALA A 161 -14.66 13.00 6.75
C ALA A 161 -14.68 12.57 5.29
N HIS A 162 -13.81 11.62 4.92
CA HIS A 162 -13.67 11.17 3.53
C HIS A 162 -13.38 9.67 3.46
N ARG A 163 -13.90 9.04 2.39
CA ARG A 163 -13.59 7.65 2.03
C ARG A 163 -13.12 7.63 0.59
N GLY A 164 -11.97 7.02 0.37
CA GLY A 164 -11.41 6.83 -0.96
C GLY A 164 -11.14 5.37 -1.24
N GLU A 165 -11.43 4.92 -2.45
CA GLU A 165 -11.17 3.55 -2.89
C GLU A 165 -10.04 3.54 -3.92
N MET A 166 -9.12 2.59 -3.76
CA MET A 166 -8.05 2.28 -4.69
C MET A 166 -8.38 0.99 -5.44
N PHE A 167 -8.14 0.99 -6.74
CA PHE A 167 -8.48 -0.09 -7.64
C PHE A 167 -7.25 -0.75 -8.25
N ASN A 168 -7.45 -1.86 -8.94
CA ASN A 168 -6.42 -2.40 -9.80
C ASN A 168 -6.01 -1.37 -10.85
N ALA A 169 -4.76 -1.39 -11.26
CA ALA A 169 -4.26 -0.51 -12.31
C ALA A 169 -5.06 -0.69 -13.60
N CYS A 170 -5.42 0.39 -14.23
CA CYS A 170 -5.94 0.33 -15.60
C CYS A 170 -4.82 -0.06 -16.58
N GLU A 171 -5.17 -0.30 -17.83
CA GLU A 171 -4.19 -0.69 -18.86
C GLU A 171 -3.10 0.38 -19.03
N SER A 172 -3.48 1.66 -19.06
CA SER A 172 -2.50 2.77 -19.19
C SER A 172 -1.54 2.84 -18.01
N ASP A 173 -2.03 2.67 -16.77
CA ASP A 173 -1.18 2.62 -15.58
C ASP A 173 -0.21 1.42 -15.64
N THR A 174 -0.70 0.25 -16.07
CA THR A 174 0.12 -0.95 -16.22
C THR A 174 1.21 -0.73 -17.27
N MET A 175 0.88 -0.11 -18.39
CA MET A 175 1.86 0.22 -19.43
C MET A 175 2.92 1.19 -18.92
N SER A 176 2.54 2.23 -18.19
CA SER A 176 3.48 3.16 -17.55
C SER A 176 4.40 2.42 -16.59
N PHE A 177 3.86 1.53 -15.75
CA PHE A 177 4.66 0.69 -14.84
C PHE A 177 5.70 -0.15 -15.58
N VAL A 178 5.29 -0.85 -16.64
CA VAL A 178 6.19 -1.70 -17.40
C VAL A 178 7.27 -0.86 -18.08
N ASN A 179 6.92 0.25 -18.70
CA ASN A 179 7.87 1.10 -19.43
C ASN A 179 8.86 1.83 -18.51
N GLU A 180 8.40 2.30 -17.36
CA GLU A 180 9.23 3.09 -16.45
C GLU A 180 10.12 2.22 -15.55
N LEU A 181 9.62 1.07 -15.08
CA LEU A 181 10.33 0.22 -14.12
C LEU A 181 11.20 -0.85 -14.76
N CYS A 182 10.88 -1.33 -15.97
CA CYS A 182 11.68 -2.33 -16.63
C CYS A 182 13.06 -1.76 -17.04
N GLU A 183 14.12 -2.52 -16.79
CA GLU A 183 15.50 -2.14 -17.17
C GLU A 183 15.77 -2.31 -18.67
N VAL A 184 15.02 -3.18 -19.33
CA VAL A 184 15.13 -3.41 -20.77
C VAL A 184 14.05 -2.64 -21.52
N GLY A 185 14.33 -2.28 -22.77
CA GLY A 185 13.34 -1.66 -23.63
C GLY A 185 12.13 -2.58 -23.85
N ILE A 186 10.95 -2.01 -23.91
CA ILE A 186 9.69 -2.74 -24.07
C ILE A 186 9.08 -2.38 -25.42
N GLY A 187 8.74 -3.40 -26.19
CA GLY A 187 8.05 -3.26 -27.47
C GLY A 187 6.55 -3.14 -27.35
N ASP A 188 5.92 -2.84 -28.46
CA ASP A 188 4.47 -2.65 -28.52
C ASP A 188 3.73 -3.94 -28.15
N GLY A 189 2.60 -3.80 -27.45
CA GLY A 189 1.76 -4.90 -27.03
C GLY A 189 2.23 -5.65 -25.77
N VAL A 190 3.47 -5.47 -25.31
CA VAL A 190 3.97 -6.15 -24.11
C VAL A 190 3.25 -5.65 -22.85
N GLY A 191 3.03 -4.35 -22.73
CA GLY A 191 2.29 -3.76 -21.61
C GLY A 191 0.87 -4.28 -21.52
N GLN A 192 0.18 -4.43 -22.66
CA GLN A 192 -1.16 -5.01 -22.76
C GLN A 192 -1.17 -6.48 -22.33
N LEU A 193 -0.15 -7.26 -22.75
CA LEU A 193 0.01 -8.65 -22.33
C LEU A 193 0.16 -8.75 -20.81
N VAL A 194 1.01 -7.88 -20.22
CA VAL A 194 1.18 -7.81 -18.76
C VAL A 194 -0.15 -7.48 -18.09
N HIS A 195 -0.87 -6.46 -18.57
CA HIS A 195 -2.16 -6.09 -17.99
C HIS A 195 -3.15 -7.26 -18.06
N LYS A 196 -3.24 -7.93 -19.20
CA LYS A 196 -4.11 -9.09 -19.39
C LYS A 196 -3.78 -10.23 -18.42
N GLN A 197 -2.50 -10.50 -18.16
CA GLN A 197 -2.08 -11.59 -17.27
C GLN A 197 -2.15 -11.22 -15.78
N THR A 198 -2.10 -9.93 -15.43
CA THR A 198 -2.05 -9.47 -14.03
C THR A 198 -3.38 -8.93 -13.51
N GLY A 199 -4.33 -8.62 -14.42
CA GLY A 199 -5.55 -7.92 -14.06
C GLY A 199 -5.30 -6.56 -13.40
N GLY A 200 -4.13 -5.95 -13.65
CA GLY A 200 -3.73 -4.68 -13.06
C GLY A 200 -3.37 -4.74 -11.57
N LYS A 201 -3.20 -5.93 -10.98
CA LYS A 201 -2.70 -6.07 -9.61
C LYS A 201 -1.22 -5.69 -9.57
N PHE A 202 -0.86 -4.56 -8.96
CA PHE A 202 0.53 -4.03 -8.99
C PHE A 202 1.59 -5.02 -8.57
N ARG A 203 1.33 -5.84 -7.53
CA ARG A 203 2.27 -6.90 -7.10
C ARG A 203 2.54 -7.92 -8.22
N LEU A 204 1.50 -8.26 -9.00
CA LEU A 204 1.67 -9.18 -10.14
C LEU A 204 2.36 -8.48 -11.30
N VAL A 205 2.14 -7.17 -11.50
CA VAL A 205 2.85 -6.37 -12.52
C VAL A 205 4.36 -6.34 -12.21
N GLU A 206 4.75 -6.13 -10.96
CA GLU A 206 6.16 -6.18 -10.53
C GLU A 206 6.79 -7.57 -10.79
N ASN A 207 6.05 -8.65 -10.50
CA ASN A 207 6.49 -10.01 -10.81
C ASN A 207 6.62 -10.24 -12.32
N ALA A 208 5.69 -9.71 -13.11
CA ALA A 208 5.75 -9.77 -14.57
C ALA A 208 6.98 -9.04 -15.12
N ILE A 209 7.29 -7.85 -14.64
CA ILE A 209 8.48 -7.09 -15.02
C ILE A 209 9.75 -7.90 -14.71
N THR A 210 9.84 -8.50 -13.53
CA THR A 210 10.97 -9.36 -13.19
C THR A 210 11.11 -10.56 -14.14
N SER A 211 9.98 -11.13 -14.56
CA SER A 211 9.96 -12.22 -15.54
C SER A 211 10.41 -11.75 -16.94
N LEU A 212 9.97 -10.58 -17.38
CA LEU A 212 10.41 -9.96 -18.63
C LEU A 212 11.93 -9.72 -18.64
N GLU A 213 12.49 -9.13 -17.59
CA GLU A 213 13.93 -8.90 -17.46
C GLU A 213 14.72 -10.21 -17.50
N ARG A 214 14.19 -11.28 -16.87
CA ARG A 214 14.80 -12.61 -16.92
C ARG A 214 14.82 -13.17 -18.35
N ILE A 215 13.71 -13.04 -19.09
CA ILE A 215 13.63 -13.46 -20.50
C ILE A 215 14.65 -12.71 -21.36
N ALA A 216 14.71 -11.38 -21.21
CA ALA A 216 15.66 -10.55 -21.92
C ALA A 216 17.11 -10.98 -21.65
N LYS A 217 17.44 -11.19 -20.37
CA LYS A 217 18.78 -11.64 -19.97
C LYS A 217 19.15 -12.99 -20.56
N VAL A 218 18.25 -13.97 -20.55
CA VAL A 218 18.49 -15.30 -21.14
C VAL A 218 18.71 -15.25 -22.64
N LYS A 219 17.96 -14.36 -23.33
CA LYS A 219 18.04 -14.19 -24.78
C LYS A 219 19.12 -13.18 -25.24
N GLY A 220 19.77 -12.47 -24.30
CA GLY A 220 20.75 -11.43 -24.60
C GLY A 220 20.15 -10.20 -25.31
N LEU A 221 18.89 -9.86 -25.01
CA LEU A 221 18.17 -8.77 -25.65
C LEU A 221 18.20 -7.50 -24.81
N SER A 222 18.43 -6.36 -25.45
CA SER A 222 18.28 -5.03 -24.81
C SER A 222 16.88 -4.46 -24.93
N ARG A 223 16.03 -5.05 -25.80
CA ARG A 223 14.62 -4.72 -25.98
C ARG A 223 13.84 -6.02 -26.20
N LEU A 224 12.66 -6.11 -25.59
CA LEU A 224 11.73 -7.24 -25.70
C LEU A 224 10.55 -6.87 -26.57
N GLU A 225 10.34 -7.64 -27.62
CA GLU A 225 9.13 -7.57 -28.44
C GLU A 225 8.15 -8.67 -28.02
N LEU A 226 6.87 -8.53 -28.38
CA LEU A 226 5.83 -9.50 -28.05
C LEU A 226 6.19 -10.92 -28.56
N ALA A 227 6.83 -11.02 -29.72
CA ALA A 227 7.29 -12.27 -30.30
C ALA A 227 8.36 -12.98 -29.45
N ASP A 228 9.18 -12.22 -28.73
CA ASP A 228 10.20 -12.80 -27.84
C ASP A 228 9.62 -13.47 -26.61
N ILE A 229 8.45 -13.03 -26.17
CA ILE A 229 7.75 -13.57 -25.01
C ILE A 229 6.96 -14.82 -25.39
N GLY A 230 6.34 -14.82 -26.59
CA GLY A 230 5.52 -15.93 -27.08
C GLY A 230 4.36 -16.23 -26.12
N ASN A 231 4.12 -17.52 -25.88
CA ASN A 231 3.03 -17.99 -25.00
C ASN A 231 3.48 -18.20 -23.55
N VAL A 232 4.48 -17.44 -23.06
CA VAL A 232 4.99 -17.58 -21.70
C VAL A 232 4.03 -16.95 -20.70
N THR A 233 3.73 -17.68 -19.63
CA THR A 233 3.03 -17.14 -18.45
C THR A 233 4.05 -16.38 -17.62
N LEU A 234 3.87 -15.05 -17.54
CA LEU A 234 4.78 -14.15 -16.82
C LEU A 234 4.61 -14.18 -15.31
N VAL A 235 3.39 -14.50 -14.84
CA VAL A 235 3.03 -14.47 -13.42
C VAL A 235 2.30 -15.73 -13.01
N VAL A 236 2.36 -16.05 -11.71
CA VAL A 236 1.50 -17.04 -11.08
C VAL A 236 0.34 -16.29 -10.44
N ASP A 237 -0.86 -16.51 -10.94
CA ASP A 237 -2.08 -16.04 -10.30
C ASP A 237 -3.01 -17.23 -10.08
N HIS A 238 -3.11 -17.69 -8.84
CA HIS A 238 -3.93 -18.82 -8.45
C HIS A 238 -5.44 -18.52 -8.59
N GLU A 239 -5.84 -17.24 -8.47
CA GLU A 239 -7.25 -16.84 -8.62
C GLU A 239 -7.69 -16.90 -10.08
N GLN A 240 -6.80 -16.57 -11.02
CA GLN A 240 -7.06 -16.65 -12.45
C GLN A 240 -6.67 -18.00 -13.08
N GLY A 241 -6.19 -18.94 -12.29
CA GLY A 241 -5.72 -20.24 -12.79
C GLY A 241 -4.43 -20.15 -13.63
N LEU A 242 -3.72 -19.02 -13.59
CA LEU A 242 -2.45 -18.83 -14.27
C LEU A 242 -1.33 -19.49 -13.48
N VAL A 243 -1.02 -20.73 -13.82
CA VAL A 243 0.10 -21.48 -13.22
C VAL A 243 1.13 -21.75 -14.32
N PRO A 244 2.43 -21.43 -14.12
CA PRO A 244 3.47 -21.77 -15.07
C PRO A 244 3.50 -23.27 -15.31
N LYS A 245 3.43 -23.69 -16.57
CA LYS A 245 3.67 -25.09 -16.93
C LYS A 245 5.17 -25.34 -16.74
N ILE A 246 5.54 -26.03 -15.68
CA ILE A 246 6.90 -26.53 -15.50
C ILE A 246 7.05 -27.69 -16.49
N THR A 247 7.68 -27.43 -17.63
CA THR A 247 8.15 -28.50 -18.53
C THR A 247 9.37 -29.11 -17.86
N PRO A 248 9.32 -30.39 -17.46
CA PRO A 248 10.54 -31.04 -16.95
C PRO A 248 11.59 -31.02 -18.05
N LYS A 249 12.81 -30.60 -17.72
CA LYS A 249 13.96 -30.76 -18.63
C LYS A 249 14.01 -32.24 -19.00
N SER A 250 13.84 -32.57 -20.26
CA SER A 250 14.12 -33.91 -20.75
C SER A 250 15.61 -34.14 -20.49
N ASN A 251 15.90 -34.99 -19.52
CA ASN A 251 17.24 -35.55 -19.37
C ASN A 251 17.50 -36.36 -20.65
N GLY A 252 18.25 -35.74 -21.54
CA GLY A 252 18.78 -36.48 -22.71
C GLY A 252 19.66 -37.59 -22.23
N THR A 253 19.10 -38.78 -22.14
CA THR A 253 19.84 -40.03 -22.08
C THR A 253 20.69 -40.15 -23.33
N LYS A 254 21.97 -39.78 -23.24
CA LYS A 254 22.96 -40.22 -24.22
C LYS A 254 23.01 -41.73 -24.17
N GLY A 255 22.37 -42.38 -25.11
CA GLY A 255 22.57 -43.76 -25.44
C GLY A 255 24.03 -43.93 -25.88
N GLY A 256 24.82 -44.50 -25.02
CA GLY A 256 26.10 -45.07 -25.40
C GLY A 256 25.89 -46.45 -26.02
N ALA A 257 26.19 -46.54 -27.30
CA ALA A 257 26.35 -47.81 -27.97
C ALA A 257 27.55 -48.56 -27.42
N ARG A 258 27.35 -49.78 -27.02
CA ARG A 258 28.15 -50.95 -27.33
C ARG A 258 27.45 -52.18 -26.81
#